data_0e47c032bc7707eaf5f7a32b4a92c4f0
#
_entry.id   0e47c032bc7707eaf5f7a32b4a92c4f0
#
_cell.length_a   1.000
_cell.length_b   1.000
_cell.length_c   1.000
_cell.angle_alpha   90.00
_cell.angle_beta   90.00
_cell.angle_gamma   90.00
#
_symmetry.space_group_name_H-M   'P 1'
#
loop_
_entity.id
_entity.type
_entity.pdbx_description
1 polymer ?
#
loop_
_entity_poly.entity_id
_entity_poly.type
_entity_poly.pdbx_seq_one_letter_code
_entity_poly.pdbx_strand_id
1 'polypeptide(L)'
;MWYRRSRNQTSHIRSLEIEQLRLTAEIATLLQRYETALRGSDVTVFTQDQDLRYTSISNDFLGYRIDEIIDRTDEDLVPADNRSAVVEMKRAVLNSGQPLDRELQIFDGQISRWYDFHVEPVRSRGRVTGLTSAVVDITARKEGEEHLRLLMREISHRSKNLLAIIQAMARQTARHAGSIDDFLNQFNARVQALARSHDLLVQEDWHGASMKDLLKMQLGPYVDADFTQVSIAGPAVLLKPETAQNLGLALHELASNASKYGALSVASGKVTAHWKQIMDGEPNGIEFIWAEQGGPTVNVPKKRGFGSMLIQQNLSRSLETDVDLRFERDGLHCRIMIPRDHLYSLAPKSDPNS
;
A
#
# COMPACT_ATOMS: atom_id res chain seq x y z
N MET A 1 -72.26 6.58 -54.38
CA MET A 1 -71.76 6.75 -53.01
C MET A 1 -70.76 5.65 -52.55
N TRP A 2 -70.81 4.43 -53.12
CA TRP A 2 -70.01 3.29 -52.73
C TRP A 2 -68.50 3.46 -53.08
N TYR A 3 -68.18 4.01 -54.24
CA TYR A 3 -66.81 4.16 -54.75
C TYR A 3 -65.95 5.17 -53.95
N ARG A 4 -66.50 6.14 -53.26
CA ARG A 4 -65.77 7.12 -52.43
C ARG A 4 -65.42 6.54 -51.03
N ARG A 5 -66.23 5.63 -50.47
CA ARG A 5 -65.95 4.97 -49.19
C ARG A 5 -64.79 3.98 -49.31
N SER A 6 -64.72 3.23 -50.39
CA SER A 6 -63.65 2.28 -50.62
C SER A 6 -62.29 2.94 -50.83
N ARG A 7 -62.22 4.10 -51.53
CA ARG A 7 -60.99 4.86 -51.70
C ARG A 7 -60.46 5.48 -50.39
N ASN A 8 -61.31 5.94 -49.51
CA ASN A 8 -60.92 6.48 -48.23
C ASN A 8 -60.42 5.40 -47.27
N GLN A 9 -61.01 4.19 -47.30
CA GLN A 9 -60.52 3.06 -46.51
C GLN A 9 -59.14 2.59 -46.99
N THR A 10 -58.92 2.53 -48.30
CA THR A 10 -57.63 2.09 -48.87
C THR A 10 -56.52 3.14 -48.59
N SER A 11 -56.84 4.44 -48.59
CA SER A 11 -55.87 5.47 -48.23
C SER A 11 -55.56 5.50 -46.75
N HIS A 12 -56.52 5.19 -45.86
CA HIS A 12 -56.33 5.10 -44.42
C HIS A 12 -55.49 3.86 -44.03
N ILE A 13 -55.73 2.70 -44.64
CA ILE A 13 -54.91 1.51 -44.47
C ILE A 13 -53.47 1.74 -44.91
N ARG A 14 -53.25 2.36 -46.06
CA ARG A 14 -51.92 2.70 -46.55
C ARG A 14 -51.16 3.70 -45.62
N SER A 15 -51.88 4.65 -45.04
CA SER A 15 -51.30 5.59 -44.04
C SER A 15 -50.89 4.85 -42.77
N LEU A 16 -51.69 3.90 -42.28
CA LEU A 16 -51.36 3.07 -41.11
C LEU A 16 -50.16 2.13 -41.37
N GLU A 17 -50.09 1.55 -42.54
CA GLU A 17 -48.95 0.72 -42.98
C GLU A 17 -47.64 1.49 -43.04
N ILE A 18 -47.67 2.73 -43.58
CA ILE A 18 -46.51 3.63 -43.63
C ILE A 18 -46.06 4.03 -42.22
N GLU A 19 -47.00 4.35 -41.33
CA GLU A 19 -46.72 4.71 -39.97
C GLU A 19 -46.15 3.52 -39.16
N GLN A 20 -46.69 2.31 -39.36
CA GLN A 20 -46.16 1.08 -38.76
C GLN A 20 -44.74 0.79 -39.25
N LEU A 21 -44.44 0.94 -40.55
CA LEU A 21 -43.10 0.76 -41.11
C LEU A 21 -42.12 1.79 -40.53
N ARG A 22 -42.55 3.05 -40.36
CA ARG A 22 -41.74 4.11 -39.75
C ARG A 22 -41.40 3.82 -38.30
N LEU A 23 -42.41 3.42 -37.50
CA LEU A 23 -42.20 3.07 -36.08
C LEU A 23 -41.29 1.83 -35.93
N THR A 24 -41.46 0.84 -36.81
CA THR A 24 -40.58 -0.35 -36.82
C THR A 24 -39.13 0.02 -37.14
N ALA A 25 -38.90 0.89 -38.12
CA ALA A 25 -37.57 1.38 -38.46
C ALA A 25 -36.92 2.21 -37.34
N GLU A 26 -37.73 3.05 -36.66
CA GLU A 26 -37.27 3.84 -35.52
C GLU A 26 -36.91 3.00 -34.33
N ILE A 27 -37.71 1.98 -34.01
CA ILE A 27 -37.42 0.97 -32.97
C ILE A 27 -36.13 0.19 -33.29
N ALA A 28 -35.98 -0.27 -34.55
CA ALA A 28 -34.78 -0.96 -34.96
C ALA A 28 -33.50 -0.12 -34.82
N THR A 29 -33.61 1.20 -35.15
CA THR A 29 -32.51 2.13 -35.00
C THR A 29 -32.17 2.38 -33.52
N LEU A 30 -33.16 2.49 -32.65
CA LEU A 30 -32.95 2.63 -31.20
C LEU A 30 -32.33 1.39 -30.59
N LEU A 31 -32.80 0.19 -30.96
CA LEU A 31 -32.22 -1.07 -30.51
C LEU A 31 -30.75 -1.20 -30.93
N GLN A 32 -30.44 -0.89 -32.21
CA GLN A 32 -29.06 -0.90 -32.70
C GLN A 32 -28.14 0.06 -31.94
N ARG A 33 -28.63 1.27 -31.62
CA ARG A 33 -27.87 2.23 -30.79
C ARG A 33 -27.65 1.72 -29.39
N TYR A 34 -28.66 1.12 -28.78
CA TYR A 34 -28.60 0.53 -27.44
C TYR A 34 -27.58 -0.63 -27.40
N GLU A 35 -27.69 -1.57 -28.35
CA GLU A 35 -26.74 -2.69 -28.47
C GLU A 35 -25.30 -2.19 -28.69
N THR A 36 -25.12 -1.18 -29.55
CA THR A 36 -23.78 -0.61 -29.81
C THR A 36 -23.21 0.08 -28.57
N ALA A 37 -24.03 0.75 -27.78
CA ALA A 37 -23.58 1.44 -26.54
C ALA A 37 -23.20 0.44 -25.45
N LEU A 38 -23.87 -0.70 -25.36
CA LEU A 38 -23.58 -1.75 -24.36
C LEU A 38 -22.47 -2.71 -24.79
N ARG A 39 -22.31 -2.89 -26.10
CA ARG A 39 -21.29 -3.81 -26.63
C ARG A 39 -19.88 -3.31 -26.29
N GLY A 40 -19.15 -4.10 -25.52
CA GLY A 40 -17.79 -3.76 -25.06
C GLY A 40 -17.73 -2.80 -23.88
N SER A 41 -18.88 -2.47 -23.25
CA SER A 41 -18.92 -1.83 -21.95
C SER A 41 -18.87 -2.87 -20.82
N ASP A 42 -18.46 -2.44 -19.61
CA ASP A 42 -18.46 -3.28 -18.41
C ASP A 42 -19.88 -3.51 -17.85
N VAL A 43 -20.91 -3.02 -18.55
CA VAL A 43 -22.32 -3.11 -18.16
C VAL A 43 -23.00 -4.22 -18.94
N THR A 44 -23.52 -5.23 -18.24
CA THR A 44 -24.40 -6.25 -18.82
C THR A 44 -25.84 -5.98 -18.43
N VAL A 45 -26.71 -5.82 -19.41
CA VAL A 45 -28.15 -5.65 -19.18
C VAL A 45 -28.88 -6.89 -19.67
N PHE A 46 -29.78 -7.40 -18.84
CA PHE A 46 -30.59 -8.55 -19.20
C PHE A 46 -32.02 -8.42 -18.66
N THR A 47 -32.93 -9.16 -19.29
CA THR A 47 -34.30 -9.30 -18.82
C THR A 47 -34.61 -10.75 -18.49
N GLN A 48 -35.44 -10.94 -17.48
CA GLN A 48 -35.93 -12.26 -17.06
C GLN A 48 -37.45 -12.24 -16.88
N ASP A 49 -38.08 -13.36 -17.10
CA ASP A 49 -39.50 -13.57 -16.82
C ASP A 49 -39.78 -13.78 -15.32
N GLN A 50 -41.05 -14.13 -14.96
CA GLN A 50 -41.43 -14.40 -13.56
C GLN A 50 -40.79 -15.66 -12.97
N ASP A 51 -40.36 -16.58 -13.83
CA ASP A 51 -39.65 -17.80 -13.42
C ASP A 51 -38.14 -17.61 -13.40
N LEU A 52 -37.66 -16.35 -13.55
CA LEU A 52 -36.24 -15.96 -13.61
C LEU A 52 -35.49 -16.57 -14.80
N ARG A 53 -36.19 -16.90 -15.92
CA ARG A 53 -35.55 -17.30 -17.17
C ARG A 53 -35.07 -16.09 -17.94
N TYR A 54 -33.88 -16.14 -18.43
CA TYR A 54 -33.27 -15.07 -19.23
C TYR A 54 -33.97 -14.98 -20.59
N THR A 55 -34.63 -13.87 -20.85
CA THR A 55 -35.35 -13.56 -22.10
C THR A 55 -34.53 -12.71 -23.06
N SER A 56 -33.62 -11.90 -22.56
CA SER A 56 -32.61 -11.16 -23.34
C SER A 56 -31.37 -10.86 -22.50
N ILE A 57 -30.25 -10.68 -23.17
CA ILE A 57 -28.98 -10.26 -22.54
C ILE A 57 -28.13 -9.51 -23.56
N SER A 58 -27.41 -8.47 -23.11
CA SER A 58 -26.61 -7.60 -23.98
C SER A 58 -25.19 -8.07 -24.23
N ASN A 59 -24.56 -8.72 -23.27
CA ASN A 59 -23.16 -9.15 -23.30
C ASN A 59 -23.02 -10.57 -22.71
N ASP A 60 -21.89 -11.23 -22.97
CA ASP A 60 -21.53 -12.47 -22.28
C ASP A 60 -21.45 -12.23 -20.78
N PHE A 61 -21.85 -13.21 -19.97
CA PHE A 61 -21.96 -13.04 -18.53
C PHE A 61 -21.54 -14.31 -17.78
N LEU A 62 -20.81 -14.16 -16.69
CA LEU A 62 -20.30 -15.27 -15.85
C LEU A 62 -19.52 -16.34 -16.63
N GLY A 63 -18.86 -15.96 -17.73
CA GLY A 63 -18.11 -16.89 -18.58
C GLY A 63 -18.95 -17.62 -19.62
N TYR A 64 -20.29 -17.40 -19.64
CA TYR A 64 -21.19 -17.96 -20.66
C TYR A 64 -21.42 -16.97 -21.78
N ARG A 65 -21.59 -17.50 -22.99
CA ARG A 65 -21.98 -16.72 -24.17
C ARG A 65 -23.47 -16.41 -24.15
N ILE A 66 -23.88 -15.36 -24.85
CA ILE A 66 -25.28 -14.94 -24.96
C ILE A 66 -26.22 -16.10 -25.35
N ASP A 67 -25.80 -16.91 -26.35
CA ASP A 67 -26.58 -18.05 -26.85
C ASP A 67 -26.70 -19.20 -25.82
N GLU A 68 -25.82 -19.28 -24.86
CA GLU A 68 -25.85 -20.28 -23.78
C GLU A 68 -26.69 -19.83 -22.58
N ILE A 69 -27.02 -18.54 -22.48
CA ILE A 69 -27.73 -17.94 -21.34
C ILE A 69 -29.26 -17.93 -21.57
N ILE A 70 -29.68 -17.65 -22.81
CA ILE A 70 -31.11 -17.53 -23.12
C ILE A 70 -31.87 -18.80 -22.74
N ASP A 71 -33.09 -18.64 -22.20
CA ASP A 71 -33.98 -19.67 -21.65
C ASP A 71 -33.47 -20.41 -20.39
N ARG A 72 -32.24 -20.12 -19.92
CA ARG A 72 -31.75 -20.65 -18.63
C ARG A 72 -32.16 -19.79 -17.47
N THR A 73 -31.97 -20.31 -16.26
CA THR A 73 -32.22 -19.62 -14.99
C THR A 73 -30.91 -19.32 -14.28
N ASP A 74 -30.96 -18.50 -13.21
CA ASP A 74 -29.81 -18.29 -12.33
C ASP A 74 -29.33 -19.59 -11.66
N GLU A 75 -30.24 -20.55 -11.48
CA GLU A 75 -29.88 -21.85 -10.91
C GLU A 75 -28.96 -22.68 -11.82
N ASP A 76 -29.02 -22.45 -13.13
CA ASP A 76 -28.18 -23.11 -14.13
C ASP A 76 -26.83 -22.42 -14.34
N LEU A 77 -26.76 -21.09 -14.12
CA LEU A 77 -25.60 -20.24 -14.50
C LEU A 77 -24.78 -19.79 -13.31
N VAL A 78 -25.44 -19.48 -12.18
CA VAL A 78 -24.74 -18.97 -10.99
C VAL A 78 -24.18 -20.12 -10.17
N PRO A 79 -22.90 -20.06 -9.77
CA PRO A 79 -22.28 -21.06 -8.90
C PRO A 79 -23.06 -21.30 -7.61
N ALA A 80 -23.05 -22.53 -7.11
CA ALA A 80 -23.89 -22.96 -5.97
C ALA A 80 -23.77 -22.09 -4.73
N ASP A 81 -22.56 -21.64 -4.42
CA ASP A 81 -22.26 -20.83 -3.22
C ASP A 81 -22.90 -19.43 -3.28
N ASN A 82 -23.14 -18.89 -4.46
CA ASN A 82 -23.68 -17.54 -4.67
C ASN A 82 -25.16 -17.55 -5.11
N ARG A 83 -25.67 -18.72 -5.49
CA ARG A 83 -26.99 -18.89 -6.10
C ARG A 83 -28.13 -18.36 -5.24
N SER A 84 -28.14 -18.71 -3.95
CA SER A 84 -29.19 -18.28 -3.03
C SER A 84 -29.29 -16.76 -2.94
N ALA A 85 -28.15 -16.06 -2.84
CA ALA A 85 -28.12 -14.61 -2.71
C ALA A 85 -28.64 -13.89 -3.95
N VAL A 86 -28.30 -14.38 -5.16
CA VAL A 86 -28.76 -13.80 -6.42
C VAL A 86 -30.27 -14.08 -6.62
N VAL A 87 -30.72 -15.32 -6.40
CA VAL A 87 -32.12 -15.68 -6.57
C VAL A 87 -33.02 -14.98 -5.54
N GLU A 88 -32.62 -14.91 -4.27
CA GLU A 88 -33.38 -14.20 -3.22
C GLU A 88 -33.53 -12.69 -3.54
N MET A 89 -32.45 -12.04 -3.99
CA MET A 89 -32.48 -10.65 -4.41
C MET A 89 -33.51 -10.42 -5.52
N LYS A 90 -33.48 -11.22 -6.57
CA LYS A 90 -34.39 -11.12 -7.72
C LYS A 90 -35.86 -11.43 -7.36
N ARG A 91 -36.07 -12.47 -6.55
CA ARG A 91 -37.41 -12.81 -6.03
C ARG A 91 -37.97 -11.71 -5.12
N ALA A 92 -37.15 -11.03 -4.35
CA ALA A 92 -37.58 -9.89 -3.55
C ALA A 92 -38.13 -8.75 -4.41
N VAL A 93 -37.50 -8.46 -5.55
CA VAL A 93 -37.99 -7.46 -6.53
C VAL A 93 -39.29 -7.90 -7.21
N LEU A 94 -39.38 -9.18 -7.64
CA LEU A 94 -40.64 -9.72 -8.20
C LEU A 94 -41.80 -9.62 -7.25
N ASN A 95 -41.60 -9.95 -5.96
CA ASN A 95 -42.65 -9.97 -4.94
C ASN A 95 -43.04 -8.58 -4.46
N SER A 96 -42.08 -7.70 -4.23
CA SER A 96 -42.33 -6.34 -3.71
C SER A 96 -42.73 -5.37 -4.84
N GLY A 97 -42.27 -5.64 -6.07
CA GLY A 97 -42.39 -4.72 -7.17
C GLY A 97 -41.59 -3.43 -6.98
N GLN A 98 -40.58 -3.43 -6.10
CA GLN A 98 -39.68 -2.28 -5.87
C GLN A 98 -38.29 -2.64 -6.40
N PRO A 99 -37.57 -1.66 -6.98
CA PRO A 99 -36.19 -1.87 -7.42
C PRO A 99 -35.26 -2.17 -6.25
N LEU A 100 -34.15 -2.84 -6.52
CA LEU A 100 -33.14 -3.18 -5.54
C LEU A 100 -31.74 -3.05 -6.14
N ASP A 101 -30.83 -2.43 -5.40
CA ASP A 101 -29.40 -2.36 -5.69
C ASP A 101 -28.65 -3.26 -4.71
N ARG A 102 -27.70 -4.05 -5.24
CA ARG A 102 -26.90 -4.91 -4.39
C ARG A 102 -25.56 -5.26 -5.02
N GLU A 103 -24.48 -5.05 -4.26
CA GLU A 103 -23.16 -5.58 -4.62
C GLU A 103 -23.04 -7.02 -4.12
N LEU A 104 -22.63 -7.93 -5.00
CA LEU A 104 -22.42 -9.34 -4.70
C LEU A 104 -21.06 -9.80 -5.23
N GLN A 105 -20.38 -10.59 -4.43
CA GLN A 105 -19.17 -11.29 -4.85
C GLN A 105 -19.57 -12.66 -5.37
N ILE A 106 -19.20 -12.99 -6.62
CA ILE A 106 -19.50 -14.26 -7.25
C ILE A 106 -18.18 -14.96 -7.54
N PHE A 107 -18.07 -16.20 -7.05
CA PHE A 107 -16.95 -17.09 -7.33
C PHE A 107 -17.34 -18.08 -8.40
N ASP A 108 -16.70 -18.05 -9.58
CA ASP A 108 -17.01 -18.89 -10.73
C ASP A 108 -16.33 -20.28 -10.71
N GLY A 109 -15.64 -20.62 -9.59
CA GLY A 109 -14.85 -21.84 -9.43
C GLY A 109 -13.35 -21.66 -9.70
N GLN A 110 -12.96 -20.53 -10.27
CA GLN A 110 -11.55 -20.15 -10.53
C GLN A 110 -11.24 -18.75 -10.01
N ILE A 111 -12.11 -17.78 -10.29
CA ILE A 111 -11.90 -16.35 -9.99
C ILE A 111 -13.09 -15.83 -9.20
N SER A 112 -12.82 -14.97 -8.25
CA SER A 112 -13.84 -14.25 -7.51
C SER A 112 -13.99 -12.84 -8.08
N ARG A 113 -15.21 -12.49 -8.52
CA ARG A 113 -15.51 -11.17 -9.10
C ARG A 113 -16.60 -10.48 -8.31
N TRP A 114 -16.55 -9.17 -8.25
CA TRP A 114 -17.56 -8.34 -7.65
C TRP A 114 -18.47 -7.75 -8.71
N TYR A 115 -19.77 -7.91 -8.53
CA TYR A 115 -20.78 -7.36 -9.41
C TYR A 115 -21.70 -6.42 -8.64
N ASP A 116 -22.01 -5.27 -9.25
CA ASP A 116 -23.04 -4.36 -8.78
C ASP A 116 -24.31 -4.62 -9.59
N PHE A 117 -25.36 -5.09 -8.91
CA PHE A 117 -26.66 -5.42 -9.50
C PHE A 117 -27.62 -4.29 -9.24
N HIS A 118 -28.20 -3.73 -10.30
CA HIS A 118 -29.37 -2.90 -10.27
C HIS A 118 -30.53 -3.66 -10.89
N VAL A 119 -31.54 -4.02 -10.09
CA VAL A 119 -32.66 -4.89 -10.51
C VAL A 119 -33.96 -4.15 -10.41
N GLU A 120 -34.66 -4.01 -11.54
CA GLU A 120 -35.96 -3.32 -11.65
C GLU A 120 -37.06 -4.28 -12.09
N PRO A 121 -38.32 -4.12 -11.57
CA PRO A 121 -39.45 -4.90 -12.02
C PRO A 121 -39.98 -4.41 -13.38
N VAL A 122 -40.14 -5.33 -14.33
CA VAL A 122 -40.87 -5.07 -15.57
C VAL A 122 -42.35 -5.21 -15.32
N ARG A 123 -43.13 -4.19 -15.72
CA ARG A 123 -44.60 -4.16 -15.51
C ARG A 123 -45.35 -4.15 -16.83
N SER A 124 -46.38 -4.98 -16.91
CA SER A 124 -47.37 -4.93 -17.99
C SER A 124 -48.77 -4.85 -17.37
N ARG A 125 -49.55 -3.85 -17.79
CA ARG A 125 -50.90 -3.60 -17.29
C ARG A 125 -51.01 -3.57 -15.78
N GLY A 126 -50.01 -2.98 -15.10
CA GLY A 126 -49.94 -2.83 -13.64
C GLY A 126 -49.48 -4.07 -12.87
N ARG A 127 -49.20 -5.18 -13.52
CA ARG A 127 -48.66 -6.42 -12.88
C ARG A 127 -47.18 -6.57 -13.23
N VAL A 128 -46.40 -7.05 -12.28
CA VAL A 128 -44.98 -7.42 -12.52
C VAL A 128 -44.96 -8.68 -13.40
N THR A 129 -44.31 -8.61 -14.55
CA THR A 129 -44.22 -9.67 -15.53
C THR A 129 -42.80 -10.23 -15.70
N GLY A 130 -41.82 -9.62 -15.02
CA GLY A 130 -40.43 -10.01 -15.10
C GLY A 130 -39.54 -8.99 -14.45
N LEU A 131 -38.25 -9.07 -14.75
CA LEU A 131 -37.20 -8.17 -14.26
C LEU A 131 -36.36 -7.64 -15.41
N THR A 132 -35.85 -6.43 -15.24
CA THR A 132 -34.67 -5.92 -15.96
C THR A 132 -33.55 -5.73 -14.95
N SER A 133 -32.37 -6.27 -15.27
CA SER A 133 -31.19 -6.08 -14.44
C SER A 133 -30.08 -5.44 -15.26
N ALA A 134 -29.43 -4.44 -14.68
CA ALA A 134 -28.13 -3.92 -15.10
C ALA A 134 -27.07 -4.38 -14.11
N VAL A 135 -26.02 -5.00 -14.63
CA VAL A 135 -24.95 -5.58 -13.82
C VAL A 135 -23.62 -5.02 -14.30
N VAL A 136 -22.83 -4.52 -13.38
CA VAL A 136 -21.50 -3.95 -13.65
C VAL A 136 -20.45 -4.78 -12.93
N ASP A 137 -19.38 -5.18 -13.63
CA ASP A 137 -18.21 -5.76 -12.98
C ASP A 137 -17.42 -4.64 -12.26
N ILE A 138 -17.41 -4.68 -10.95
CA ILE A 138 -16.74 -3.72 -10.07
C ILE A 138 -15.50 -4.31 -9.39
N THR A 139 -14.97 -5.43 -9.91
CA THR A 139 -13.83 -6.13 -9.31
C THR A 139 -12.61 -5.23 -9.19
N ALA A 140 -12.22 -4.55 -10.28
CA ALA A 140 -11.07 -3.64 -10.26
C ALA A 140 -11.25 -2.47 -9.24
N ARG A 141 -12.49 -1.96 -9.08
CA ARG A 141 -12.80 -0.94 -8.06
C ARG A 141 -12.61 -1.50 -6.65
N LYS A 142 -13.13 -2.69 -6.37
CA LYS A 142 -13.02 -3.35 -5.06
C LYS A 142 -11.57 -3.71 -4.70
N GLU A 143 -10.81 -4.22 -5.67
CA GLU A 143 -9.38 -4.50 -5.50
C GLU A 143 -8.59 -3.21 -5.19
N GLY A 144 -8.89 -2.12 -5.89
CA GLY A 144 -8.31 -0.81 -5.61
C GLY A 144 -8.65 -0.29 -4.21
N GLU A 145 -9.92 -0.39 -3.80
CA GLU A 145 -10.38 -0.01 -2.46
C GLU A 145 -9.67 -0.81 -1.36
N GLU A 146 -9.52 -2.13 -1.54
CA GLU A 146 -8.82 -2.99 -0.56
C GLU A 146 -7.31 -2.71 -0.54
N HIS A 147 -6.70 -2.48 -1.70
CA HIS A 147 -5.30 -2.08 -1.77
C HIS A 147 -5.04 -0.77 -1.02
N LEU A 148 -5.88 0.25 -1.25
CA LEU A 148 -5.81 1.51 -0.50
C LEU A 148 -6.00 1.30 1.01
N ARG A 149 -6.93 0.42 1.41
CA ARG A 149 -7.17 0.09 2.82
C ARG A 149 -5.95 -0.55 3.47
N LEU A 150 -5.26 -1.46 2.76
CA LEU A 150 -4.01 -2.06 3.23
C LEU A 150 -2.89 -1.02 3.38
N LEU A 151 -2.72 -0.13 2.41
CA LEU A 151 -1.75 0.97 2.48
C LEU A 151 -2.03 1.89 3.67
N MET A 152 -3.30 2.26 3.89
CA MET A 152 -3.70 3.11 5.04
C MET A 152 -3.43 2.44 6.38
N ARG A 153 -3.64 1.12 6.50
CA ARG A 153 -3.28 0.36 7.70
C ARG A 153 -1.77 0.38 7.94
N GLU A 154 -0.97 0.17 6.90
CA GLU A 154 0.49 0.20 6.99
C GLU A 154 1.00 1.58 7.41
N ILE A 155 0.50 2.68 6.79
CA ILE A 155 0.83 4.06 7.17
C ILE A 155 0.46 4.32 8.63
N SER A 156 -0.73 3.88 9.07
CA SER A 156 -1.19 4.04 10.45
C SER A 156 -0.28 3.31 11.44
N HIS A 157 0.13 2.07 11.11
CA HIS A 157 1.04 1.28 11.92
C HIS A 157 2.42 1.95 12.04
N ARG A 158 2.99 2.40 10.92
CA ARG A 158 4.27 3.13 10.91
C ARG A 158 4.21 4.43 11.69
N SER A 159 3.13 5.21 11.54
CA SER A 159 2.93 6.45 12.30
C SER A 159 2.88 6.20 13.81
N LYS A 160 2.19 5.15 14.26
CA LYS A 160 2.15 4.75 15.68
C LYS A 160 3.54 4.38 16.20
N ASN A 161 4.34 3.65 15.40
CA ASN A 161 5.71 3.30 15.78
C ASN A 161 6.60 4.53 15.94
N LEU A 162 6.54 5.48 14.99
CA LEU A 162 7.27 6.76 15.10
C LEU A 162 6.88 7.54 16.33
N LEU A 163 5.58 7.67 16.62
CA LEU A 163 5.09 8.36 17.82
C LEU A 163 5.57 7.67 19.10
N ALA A 164 5.62 6.36 19.15
CA ALA A 164 6.14 5.60 20.29
C ALA A 164 7.64 5.88 20.51
N ILE A 165 8.45 5.93 19.44
CA ILE A 165 9.88 6.29 19.50
C ILE A 165 10.03 7.72 20.02
N ILE A 166 9.29 8.69 19.49
CA ILE A 166 9.34 10.10 19.92
C ILE A 166 8.96 10.23 21.40
N GLN A 167 7.91 9.55 21.86
CA GLN A 167 7.50 9.58 23.27
C GLN A 167 8.55 8.95 24.17
N ALA A 168 9.16 7.82 23.77
CA ALA A 168 10.25 7.20 24.53
C ALA A 168 11.45 8.12 24.63
N MET A 169 11.82 8.75 23.50
CA MET A 169 12.90 9.73 23.39
C MET A 169 12.67 10.94 24.28
N ALA A 170 11.46 11.53 24.28
CA ALA A 170 11.10 12.66 25.14
C ALA A 170 11.24 12.31 26.62
N ARG A 171 10.64 11.18 27.07
CA ARG A 171 10.72 10.71 28.46
C ARG A 171 12.16 10.45 28.90
N GLN A 172 12.96 9.88 28.02
CA GLN A 172 14.32 9.50 28.33
C GLN A 172 15.26 10.73 28.34
N THR A 173 15.06 11.68 27.41
CA THR A 173 15.80 12.95 27.42
C THR A 173 15.49 13.76 28.69
N ALA A 174 14.22 13.84 29.09
CA ALA A 174 13.80 14.57 30.29
C ALA A 174 14.44 14.03 31.61
N ARG A 175 14.73 12.72 31.66
CA ARG A 175 15.38 12.09 32.84
C ARG A 175 16.86 12.50 33.02
N HIS A 176 17.52 12.92 31.93
CA HIS A 176 18.96 13.16 31.91
C HIS A 176 19.32 14.64 31.67
N ALA A 177 18.37 15.46 31.26
CA ALA A 177 18.58 16.87 31.01
C ALA A 177 18.76 17.63 32.34
N GLY A 178 19.75 18.51 32.38
CA GLY A 178 20.04 19.36 33.53
C GLY A 178 19.17 20.61 33.63
N SER A 179 18.55 21.01 32.51
CA SER A 179 17.66 22.16 32.40
C SER A 179 16.63 21.97 31.29
N ILE A 180 15.64 22.87 31.23
CA ILE A 180 14.66 22.88 30.13
C ILE A 180 15.35 23.14 28.78
N ASP A 181 16.29 24.06 28.73
CA ASP A 181 17.04 24.40 27.51
C ASP A 181 17.91 23.23 27.05
N ASP A 182 18.54 22.52 27.96
CA ASP A 182 19.31 21.30 27.66
C ASP A 182 18.38 20.20 27.13
N PHE A 183 17.21 20.02 27.74
CA PHE A 183 16.19 19.10 27.24
C PHE A 183 15.77 19.45 25.80
N LEU A 184 15.41 20.70 25.53
CA LEU A 184 14.95 21.15 24.22
C LEU A 184 16.03 20.95 23.16
N ASN A 185 17.27 21.31 23.45
CA ASN A 185 18.40 21.16 22.55
C ASN A 185 18.66 19.68 22.20
N GLN A 186 18.72 18.81 23.19
CA GLN A 186 18.95 17.38 22.98
C GLN A 186 17.77 16.71 22.30
N PHE A 187 16.54 17.02 22.71
CA PHE A 187 15.34 16.44 22.11
C PHE A 187 15.19 16.82 20.63
N ASN A 188 15.36 18.12 20.31
CA ASN A 188 15.30 18.60 18.92
C ASN A 188 16.37 17.95 18.04
N ALA A 189 17.61 17.84 18.51
CA ALA A 189 18.68 17.18 17.76
C ALA A 189 18.35 15.73 17.41
N ARG A 190 17.74 14.98 18.34
CA ARG A 190 17.30 13.60 18.16
C ARG A 190 16.12 13.47 17.21
N VAL A 191 15.12 14.37 17.33
CA VAL A 191 13.99 14.41 16.39
C VAL A 191 14.48 14.67 14.97
N GLN A 192 15.44 15.60 14.81
CA GLN A 192 16.06 15.83 13.50
C GLN A 192 16.86 14.63 12.99
N ALA A 193 17.56 13.88 13.84
CA ALA A 193 18.25 12.66 13.46
C ALA A 193 17.27 11.58 12.99
N LEU A 194 16.13 11.44 13.68
CA LEU A 194 15.06 10.54 13.28
C LEU A 194 14.45 10.97 11.93
N ALA A 195 14.20 12.28 11.75
CA ALA A 195 13.70 12.83 10.50
C ALA A 195 14.64 12.55 9.33
N ARG A 196 15.95 12.77 9.50
CA ARG A 196 16.94 12.44 8.46
C ARG A 196 16.92 10.96 8.07
N SER A 197 16.85 10.04 9.04
CA SER A 197 16.72 8.61 8.72
C SER A 197 15.43 8.28 7.99
N HIS A 198 14.34 8.96 8.33
CA HIS A 198 13.04 8.81 7.67
C HIS A 198 13.08 9.35 6.23
N ASP A 199 13.68 10.53 6.01
CA ASP A 199 13.80 11.14 4.68
C ASP A 199 14.61 10.25 3.72
N LEU A 200 15.69 9.62 4.22
CA LEU A 200 16.45 8.65 3.45
C LEU A 200 15.60 7.46 3.02
N LEU A 201 14.74 6.95 3.91
CA LEU A 201 13.84 5.84 3.60
C LEU A 201 12.76 6.22 2.59
N VAL A 202 12.24 7.46 2.67
CA VAL A 202 11.26 7.98 1.71
C VAL A 202 11.89 8.13 0.31
N GLN A 203 13.12 8.64 0.21
CA GLN A 203 13.85 8.77 -1.06
C GLN A 203 14.08 7.43 -1.76
N GLU A 204 14.21 6.35 -0.99
CA GLU A 204 14.38 4.98 -1.48
C GLU A 204 13.06 4.19 -1.54
N ASP A 205 11.91 4.87 -1.61
CA ASP A 205 10.57 4.24 -1.66
C ASP A 205 10.37 3.13 -0.61
N TRP A 206 10.96 3.31 0.57
CA TRP A 206 10.94 2.32 1.66
C TRP A 206 11.56 0.95 1.34
N HIS A 207 12.33 0.85 0.27
CA HIS A 207 13.08 -0.37 -0.07
C HIS A 207 14.35 -0.56 0.78
N GLY A 208 14.49 0.21 1.85
CA GLY A 208 15.61 0.18 2.76
C GLY A 208 16.52 1.39 2.66
N ALA A 209 17.56 1.44 3.49
CA ALA A 209 18.53 2.51 3.49
C ALA A 209 19.95 1.97 3.32
N SER A 210 20.75 2.60 2.45
CA SER A 210 22.17 2.30 2.33
C SER A 210 22.90 2.63 3.64
N MET A 211 23.68 1.67 4.15
CA MET A 211 24.51 1.88 5.35
C MET A 211 25.45 3.07 5.20
N LYS A 212 26.04 3.24 4.02
CA LYS A 212 26.96 4.34 3.71
C LYS A 212 26.26 5.69 3.74
N ASP A 213 25.06 5.77 3.15
CA ASP A 213 24.31 7.05 3.07
C ASP A 213 23.73 7.42 4.44
N LEU A 214 23.26 6.43 5.21
CA LEU A 214 22.84 6.64 6.60
C LEU A 214 23.98 7.22 7.45
N LEU A 215 25.19 6.67 7.35
CA LEU A 215 26.37 7.18 8.04
C LEU A 215 26.70 8.62 7.63
N LYS A 216 26.76 8.90 6.32
CA LYS A 216 27.01 10.25 5.81
C LYS A 216 25.98 11.26 6.31
N MET A 217 24.70 10.88 6.28
CA MET A 217 23.60 11.73 6.70
C MET A 217 23.63 12.05 8.19
N GLN A 218 23.97 11.08 9.05
CA GLN A 218 24.04 11.29 10.48
C GLN A 218 25.31 12.00 10.93
N LEU A 219 26.44 11.79 10.22
CA LEU A 219 27.72 12.46 10.51
C LEU A 219 27.79 13.90 9.96
N GLY A 220 27.13 14.19 8.83
CA GLY A 220 27.21 15.47 8.13
C GLY A 220 27.09 16.71 9.00
N PRO A 221 26.19 16.80 10.01
CA PRO A 221 26.09 17.94 10.91
C PRO A 221 27.32 18.19 11.82
N TYR A 222 28.23 17.22 11.92
CA TYR A 222 29.35 17.22 12.88
C TYR A 222 30.72 17.28 12.23
N VAL A 223 30.80 17.24 10.91
CA VAL A 223 32.05 17.18 10.15
C VAL A 223 32.05 18.22 9.03
N ASP A 224 33.22 18.49 8.46
CA ASP A 224 33.35 19.31 7.26
C ASP A 224 32.76 18.62 6.02
N ALA A 225 32.57 19.39 4.93
CA ALA A 225 31.99 18.88 3.69
C ALA A 225 32.79 17.73 3.07
N ASP A 226 34.11 17.71 3.29
CA ASP A 226 35.04 16.74 2.72
C ASP A 226 35.27 15.52 3.61
N PHE A 227 34.62 15.46 4.81
CA PHE A 227 34.76 14.37 5.77
C PHE A 227 36.24 14.09 6.15
N THR A 228 37.09 15.14 6.26
CA THR A 228 38.54 14.97 6.43
C THR A 228 38.95 14.23 7.69
N GLN A 229 38.12 14.29 8.74
CA GLN A 229 38.31 13.58 10.01
C GLN A 229 37.60 12.23 10.10
N VAL A 230 36.87 11.82 9.06
CA VAL A 230 36.04 10.61 9.11
C VAL A 230 36.33 9.66 7.94
N SER A 231 36.61 8.41 8.25
CA SER A 231 36.73 7.35 7.26
C SER A 231 35.50 6.42 7.31
N ILE A 232 34.80 6.29 6.17
CA ILE A 232 33.63 5.42 6.03
C ILE A 232 33.96 4.36 4.97
N ALA A 233 33.97 3.08 5.38
CA ALA A 233 34.31 1.96 4.48
C ALA A 233 33.53 0.69 4.82
N GLY A 234 33.14 -0.06 3.78
CA GLY A 234 32.51 -1.36 3.91
C GLY A 234 31.81 -1.77 2.60
N PRO A 235 31.37 -3.03 2.50
CA PRO A 235 30.61 -3.50 1.34
C PRO A 235 29.27 -2.79 1.21
N ALA A 236 28.68 -2.82 0.01
CA ALA A 236 27.33 -2.31 -0.19
C ALA A 236 26.33 -3.15 0.63
N VAL A 237 25.56 -2.48 1.49
CA VAL A 237 24.56 -3.07 2.38
C VAL A 237 23.30 -2.22 2.39
N LEU A 238 22.16 -2.86 2.27
CA LEU A 238 20.85 -2.24 2.37
C LEU A 238 20.15 -2.70 3.66
N LEU A 239 19.93 -1.76 4.57
CA LEU A 239 19.30 -1.97 5.87
C LEU A 239 17.78 -1.97 5.73
N LYS A 240 17.07 -2.80 6.50
CA LYS A 240 15.61 -2.68 6.62
C LYS A 240 15.22 -1.35 7.27
N PRO A 241 14.01 -0.80 6.99
CA PRO A 241 13.60 0.52 7.48
C PRO A 241 13.72 0.70 9.00
N GLU A 242 13.26 -0.28 9.77
CA GLU A 242 13.32 -0.26 11.23
C GLU A 242 14.76 -0.25 11.74
N THR A 243 15.62 -1.06 11.13
CA THR A 243 17.05 -1.09 11.44
C THR A 243 17.72 0.25 11.12
N ALA A 244 17.42 0.86 9.97
CA ALA A 244 17.97 2.15 9.58
C ALA A 244 17.57 3.28 10.54
N GLN A 245 16.33 3.28 11.02
CA GLN A 245 15.84 4.26 11.99
C GLN A 245 16.55 4.12 13.35
N ASN A 246 16.62 2.91 13.90
CA ASN A 246 17.25 2.65 15.19
C ASN A 246 18.77 2.86 15.15
N LEU A 247 19.41 2.38 14.10
CA LEU A 247 20.85 2.57 13.89
C LEU A 247 21.18 4.05 13.63
N GLY A 248 20.32 4.77 12.87
CA GLY A 248 20.49 6.21 12.63
C GLY A 248 20.52 7.04 13.90
N LEU A 249 19.65 6.73 14.88
CA LEU A 249 19.67 7.38 16.19
C LEU A 249 20.94 7.03 16.96
N ALA A 250 21.42 5.80 16.92
CA ALA A 250 22.66 5.39 17.57
C ALA A 250 23.89 6.07 16.95
N LEU A 251 23.94 6.15 15.61
CA LEU A 251 25.00 6.86 14.88
C LEU A 251 25.00 8.36 15.17
N HIS A 252 23.81 8.98 15.28
CA HIS A 252 23.71 10.37 15.72
C HIS A 252 24.29 10.58 17.12
N GLU A 253 23.98 9.71 18.07
CA GLU A 253 24.52 9.79 19.44
C GLU A 253 26.04 9.60 19.44
N LEU A 254 26.56 8.64 18.66
CA LEU A 254 28.01 8.46 18.50
C LEU A 254 28.67 9.72 17.92
N ALA A 255 28.13 10.26 16.84
CA ALA A 255 28.64 11.47 16.19
C ALA A 255 28.57 12.71 17.09
N SER A 256 27.45 12.91 17.78
CA SER A 256 27.28 14.01 18.74
C SER A 256 28.27 13.91 19.91
N ASN A 257 28.49 12.69 20.43
CA ASN A 257 29.46 12.46 21.50
C ASN A 257 30.90 12.68 21.01
N ALA A 258 31.24 12.20 19.83
CA ALA A 258 32.55 12.43 19.22
C ALA A 258 32.84 13.92 19.02
N SER A 259 31.82 14.70 18.61
CA SER A 259 31.93 16.16 18.43
C SER A 259 32.01 16.93 19.74
N LYS A 260 31.33 16.51 20.80
CA LYS A 260 31.30 17.23 22.10
C LYS A 260 32.44 16.84 23.00
N TYR A 261 32.81 15.58 23.03
CA TYR A 261 33.70 15.01 24.05
C TYR A 261 34.82 14.11 23.48
N GLY A 262 34.66 13.65 22.23
CA GLY A 262 35.55 12.67 21.62
C GLY A 262 36.44 13.23 20.50
N ALA A 263 36.76 12.38 19.53
CA ALA A 263 37.74 12.65 18.49
C ALA A 263 37.39 13.85 17.61
N LEU A 264 36.13 14.12 17.32
CA LEU A 264 35.71 15.25 16.47
C LEU A 264 35.73 16.61 17.20
N SER A 265 36.04 16.63 18.50
CA SER A 265 36.18 17.90 19.27
C SER A 265 37.52 18.60 19.04
N VAL A 266 38.50 17.96 18.44
CA VAL A 266 39.83 18.48 18.17
C VAL A 266 40.27 18.18 16.72
N ALA A 267 41.09 19.07 16.13
CA ALA A 267 41.47 18.96 14.73
C ALA A 267 42.32 17.70 14.40
N SER A 268 43.03 17.14 15.38
CA SER A 268 43.87 15.95 15.20
C SER A 268 43.09 14.63 15.30
N GLY A 269 41.86 14.69 15.82
CA GLY A 269 41.08 13.52 16.07
C GLY A 269 40.49 12.93 14.79
N LYS A 270 40.30 11.63 14.79
CA LYS A 270 39.73 10.86 13.67
C LYS A 270 38.70 9.87 14.14
N VAL A 271 37.71 9.66 13.29
CA VAL A 271 36.66 8.63 13.44
C VAL A 271 36.77 7.65 12.28
N THR A 272 36.77 6.37 12.60
CA THR A 272 36.67 5.30 11.60
C THR A 272 35.36 4.58 11.80
N ALA A 273 34.52 4.55 10.76
CA ALA A 273 33.27 3.80 10.70
C ALA A 273 33.37 2.78 9.58
N HIS A 274 33.57 1.51 9.92
CA HIS A 274 33.69 0.46 8.94
C HIS A 274 32.83 -0.74 9.27
N TRP A 275 32.48 -1.52 8.25
CA TRP A 275 31.72 -2.76 8.43
C TRP A 275 32.20 -3.82 7.45
N LYS A 276 32.05 -5.06 7.88
CA LYS A 276 32.40 -6.26 7.09
C LYS A 276 31.29 -7.30 7.22
N GLN A 277 31.18 -8.17 6.24
CA GLN A 277 30.29 -9.31 6.30
C GLN A 277 30.78 -10.35 7.33
N ILE A 278 29.83 -10.94 8.02
CA ILE A 278 30.06 -12.09 8.89
C ILE A 278 29.68 -13.32 8.09
N MET A 279 30.62 -14.26 8.00
CA MET A 279 30.43 -15.52 7.28
C MET A 279 30.34 -16.66 8.30
N ASP A 280 29.26 -17.47 8.16
CA ASP A 280 29.08 -18.74 8.86
C ASP A 280 28.65 -19.76 7.80
N GLY A 281 29.61 -20.09 6.89
CA GLY A 281 29.29 -20.77 5.64
C GLY A 281 28.63 -19.86 4.59
N GLU A 282 27.55 -19.21 4.97
CA GLU A 282 26.85 -18.17 4.17
C GLU A 282 26.90 -16.80 4.88
N PRO A 283 26.59 -15.68 4.15
CA PRO A 283 26.52 -14.36 4.77
C PRO A 283 25.44 -14.30 5.86
N ASN A 284 25.87 -14.21 7.12
CA ASN A 284 24.98 -14.23 8.30
C ASN A 284 24.72 -12.86 8.93
N GLY A 285 25.19 -11.78 8.31
CA GLY A 285 25.02 -10.41 8.78
C GLY A 285 26.23 -9.55 8.53
N ILE A 286 26.33 -8.42 9.23
CA ILE A 286 27.47 -7.52 9.20
C ILE A 286 27.95 -7.20 10.62
N GLU A 287 29.24 -7.01 10.78
CA GLU A 287 29.89 -6.42 11.95
C GLU A 287 30.22 -4.98 11.63
N PHE A 288 29.57 -4.03 12.31
CA PHE A 288 29.87 -2.61 12.22
C PHE A 288 30.78 -2.20 13.38
N ILE A 289 31.81 -1.43 13.07
CA ILE A 289 32.80 -0.93 14.05
C ILE A 289 32.91 0.58 13.88
N TRP A 290 32.75 1.28 15.00
CA TRP A 290 33.04 2.69 15.18
C TRP A 290 34.24 2.82 16.09
N ALA A 291 35.28 3.51 15.68
CA ALA A 291 36.48 3.75 16.48
C ALA A 291 36.89 5.23 16.43
N GLU A 292 37.14 5.81 17.58
CA GLU A 292 37.66 7.16 17.75
C GLU A 292 39.13 7.12 18.14
N GLN A 293 39.94 7.99 17.59
CA GLN A 293 41.37 8.09 17.88
C GLN A 293 41.86 9.55 17.84
N GLY A 294 42.92 9.88 18.60
CA GLY A 294 43.54 11.21 18.59
C GLY A 294 42.70 12.33 19.20
N GLY A 295 41.63 11.97 19.90
CA GLY A 295 40.79 12.89 20.67
C GLY A 295 41.34 13.15 22.08
N PRO A 296 40.57 13.89 22.94
CA PRO A 296 40.86 14.05 24.35
C PRO A 296 40.90 12.70 25.08
N THR A 297 41.70 12.57 26.12
CA THR A 297 41.77 11.37 26.96
C THR A 297 40.38 11.01 27.49
N VAL A 298 39.90 9.83 27.19
CA VAL A 298 38.59 9.36 27.59
C VAL A 298 38.61 8.89 29.04
N ASN A 299 37.71 9.44 29.86
CA ASN A 299 37.43 8.93 31.19
C ASN A 299 36.13 8.11 31.16
N VAL A 300 36.14 6.91 31.75
CA VAL A 300 34.94 6.10 31.86
C VAL A 300 33.85 6.90 32.60
N PRO A 301 32.67 7.11 31.99
CA PRO A 301 31.63 7.92 32.62
C PRO A 301 31.15 7.26 33.93
N LYS A 302 31.13 8.01 35.03
CA LYS A 302 30.62 7.55 36.33
C LYS A 302 29.12 7.24 36.30
N LYS A 303 28.38 7.86 35.41
CA LYS A 303 26.95 7.60 35.14
C LYS A 303 26.75 7.36 33.64
N ARG A 304 26.04 6.30 33.31
CA ARG A 304 25.64 6.07 31.92
C ARG A 304 24.68 7.16 31.48
N GLY A 305 25.07 7.90 30.48
CA GLY A 305 24.22 8.90 29.84
C GLY A 305 23.18 8.28 28.92
N PHE A 306 22.32 9.14 28.37
CA PHE A 306 21.29 8.73 27.39
C PHE A 306 21.89 7.96 26.19
N GLY A 307 22.93 8.50 25.55
CA GLY A 307 23.54 7.90 24.36
C GLY A 307 24.02 6.47 24.58
N SER A 308 24.72 6.23 25.72
CA SER A 308 25.17 4.89 26.07
C SER A 308 24.01 3.91 26.26
N MET A 309 22.91 4.36 26.85
CA MET A 309 21.71 3.55 27.07
C MET A 309 20.98 3.25 25.75
N LEU A 310 20.84 4.25 24.87
CA LEU A 310 20.26 4.09 23.55
C LEU A 310 21.05 3.09 22.71
N ILE A 311 22.37 3.23 22.68
CA ILE A 311 23.26 2.35 21.92
C ILE A 311 23.26 0.93 22.51
N GLN A 312 23.46 0.78 23.82
CA GLN A 312 23.61 -0.56 24.44
C GLN A 312 22.28 -1.27 24.69
N GLN A 313 21.19 -0.56 25.02
CA GLN A 313 19.94 -1.21 25.42
C GLN A 313 18.89 -1.21 24.30
N ASN A 314 18.64 -0.03 23.69
CA ASN A 314 17.56 0.05 22.69
C ASN A 314 17.98 -0.60 21.39
N LEU A 315 19.20 -0.31 20.90
CA LEU A 315 19.69 -0.91 19.67
C LEU A 315 19.92 -2.42 19.82
N SER A 316 20.49 -2.85 20.95
CA SER A 316 20.69 -4.29 21.26
C SER A 316 19.35 -5.05 21.27
N ARG A 317 18.31 -4.45 21.86
CA ARG A 317 16.97 -5.06 21.86
C ARG A 317 16.33 -5.09 20.48
N SER A 318 16.49 -3.99 19.71
CA SER A 318 15.91 -3.89 18.36
C SER A 318 16.58 -4.82 17.35
N LEU A 319 17.87 -5.08 17.50
CA LEU A 319 18.65 -5.97 16.64
C LEU A 319 18.75 -7.41 17.17
N GLU A 320 18.21 -7.66 18.38
CA GLU A 320 18.32 -8.95 19.08
C GLU A 320 19.76 -9.43 19.19
N THR A 321 20.69 -8.50 19.41
CA THR A 321 22.14 -8.78 19.45
C THR A 321 22.84 -7.93 20.49
N ASP A 322 24.06 -8.31 20.84
CA ASP A 322 24.88 -7.55 21.78
C ASP A 322 25.58 -6.37 21.08
N VAL A 323 25.58 -5.21 21.75
CA VAL A 323 26.32 -4.03 21.38
C VAL A 323 27.44 -3.81 22.39
N ASP A 324 28.68 -3.91 21.91
CA ASP A 324 29.88 -3.74 22.72
C ASP A 324 30.36 -2.29 22.61
N LEU A 325 30.29 -1.54 23.72
CA LEU A 325 30.70 -0.14 23.82
C LEU A 325 31.80 -0.01 24.87
N ARG A 326 33.01 0.29 24.42
CA ARG A 326 34.22 0.40 25.27
C ARG A 326 34.77 1.83 25.25
N PHE A 327 35.03 2.34 26.47
CA PHE A 327 35.70 3.61 26.68
C PHE A 327 37.17 3.34 26.98
N GLU A 328 38.00 3.40 25.94
CA GLU A 328 39.44 3.20 26.05
C GLU A 328 40.12 4.56 26.22
N ARG A 329 41.37 4.60 26.74
CA ARG A 329 42.06 5.87 27.03
C ARG A 329 42.33 6.72 25.79
N ASP A 330 42.47 6.07 24.64
CA ASP A 330 42.78 6.66 23.33
C ASP A 330 41.54 6.98 22.50
N GLY A 331 40.34 6.50 22.93
CA GLY A 331 39.11 6.80 22.23
C GLY A 331 37.94 5.86 22.59
N LEU A 332 36.80 6.12 21.98
CA LEU A 332 35.61 5.28 22.07
C LEU A 332 35.63 4.19 20.98
N HIS A 333 35.37 2.97 21.38
CA HIS A 333 35.13 1.84 20.48
C HIS A 333 33.71 1.32 20.66
N CYS A 334 32.96 1.23 19.54
CA CYS A 334 31.63 0.63 19.50
C CYS A 334 31.58 -0.44 18.42
N ARG A 335 31.14 -1.67 18.80
CA ARG A 335 30.95 -2.78 17.90
C ARG A 335 29.49 -3.21 17.94
N ILE A 336 28.88 -3.28 16.77
CA ILE A 336 27.46 -3.65 16.59
C ILE A 336 27.39 -4.79 15.58
N MET A 337 26.80 -5.89 16.02
CA MET A 337 26.45 -6.99 15.13
C MET A 337 25.07 -6.75 14.57
N ILE A 338 24.91 -6.78 13.24
CA ILE A 338 23.61 -6.62 12.57
C ILE A 338 23.30 -7.94 11.85
N PRO A 339 22.37 -8.74 12.39
CA PRO A 339 22.00 -10.03 11.81
C PRO A 339 21.40 -9.90 10.43
N ARG A 340 21.44 -10.99 9.65
CA ARG A 340 20.90 -11.07 8.29
C ARG A 340 19.45 -10.62 8.20
N ASP A 341 18.63 -10.95 9.19
CA ASP A 341 17.20 -10.62 9.22
C ASP A 341 16.91 -9.12 9.27
N HIS A 342 17.91 -8.31 9.58
CA HIS A 342 17.84 -6.84 9.59
C HIS A 342 18.29 -6.18 8.28
N LEU A 343 18.63 -6.99 7.29
CA LEU A 343 19.15 -6.55 5.98
C LEU A 343 18.22 -7.00 4.86
N TYR A 344 18.08 -6.16 3.82
CA TYR A 344 17.41 -6.57 2.57
C TYR A 344 18.40 -7.25 1.61
N SER A 345 19.60 -6.68 1.46
CA SER A 345 20.61 -7.19 0.56
C SER A 345 22.02 -6.95 1.12
N LEU A 346 22.90 -7.88 0.86
CA LEU A 346 24.35 -7.77 1.08
C LEU A 346 25.12 -7.58 -0.23
N ALA A 347 24.42 -7.51 -1.36
CA ALA A 347 25.01 -7.27 -2.67
C ALA A 347 24.58 -5.89 -3.22
N PRO A 348 25.42 -5.21 -4.03
CA PRO A 348 25.03 -3.97 -4.66
C PRO A 348 23.85 -4.22 -5.62
N LYS A 349 22.88 -3.29 -5.66
CA LYS A 349 22.00 -3.17 -6.82
C LYS A 349 22.90 -2.99 -8.04
N SER A 350 22.88 -3.92 -8.99
CA SER A 350 23.45 -3.67 -10.32
C SER A 350 22.69 -2.47 -10.88
N ASP A 351 23.40 -1.41 -11.17
CA ASP A 351 22.86 -0.20 -11.80
C ASP A 351 22.23 -0.62 -13.14
N PRO A 352 20.93 -0.37 -13.38
CA PRO A 352 20.29 -0.77 -14.63
C PRO A 352 20.80 -0.01 -15.87
N ASN A 353 21.81 0.88 -15.70
CA ASN A 353 22.39 1.72 -16.76
C ASN A 353 23.92 1.57 -16.91
N SER A 354 24.52 0.43 -16.54
CA SER A 354 25.90 0.12 -16.89
C SER A 354 25.99 -0.86 -18.04
#